data_c0dfeb75cdcccee2c708e5a2f3ec5228
#
_entry.id   c0dfeb75cdcccee2c708e5a2f3ec5228
#
_cell.length_a   1.000
_cell.length_b   1.000
_cell.length_c   1.000
_cell.angle_alpha   90.00
_cell.angle_beta   90.00
_cell.angle_gamma   90.00
#
_symmetry.space_group_name_H-M   'P 1'
#
loop_
_entity.id
_entity.type
_entity.pdbx_description
1 polymer ?
#
loop_
_entity_poly.entity_id
_entity_poly.type
_entity_poly.pdbx_seq_one_letter_code
_entity_poly.pdbx_strand_id
1 'polypeptide(L)'
;MKPNITNTSQTLVLNSYYGYSCNEKNRYSINKKIEKNFNSQYLMDILECISVTLETKILHTSKHSFNPSGTSLSSIIESNEQIFGSSGIAHLNESHISFHSYFENSIKNIIILRLELHVSSCSRKSVFTVLGNLMDEKYFNSYDGLTLDFFHRGIDLEKTKKDNYIISKFLNHKSKDFNIETYNQSESFSHYKILKQKEKIKLIELSDYIYNHLI
;
A
#
# COMPACT_ATOMS: atom_id res chain seq x y z
N MET A 1 0.57 -37.46 9.37
CA MET A 1 -0.09 -36.28 8.82
C MET A 1 0.18 -35.12 9.75
N LYS A 2 0.84 -34.02 9.26
CA LYS A 2 0.89 -32.78 10.03
C LYS A 2 -0.53 -32.26 10.16
N PRO A 3 -0.98 -31.82 11.34
CA PRO A 3 -2.32 -31.24 11.47
C PRO A 3 -2.44 -30.06 10.50
N ASN A 4 -3.53 -30.02 9.75
CA ASN A 4 -3.86 -28.83 8.95
C ASN A 4 -4.14 -27.69 9.94
N ILE A 5 -3.17 -26.83 10.18
CA ILE A 5 -3.36 -25.65 11.02
C ILE A 5 -4.13 -24.65 10.16
N THR A 6 -5.45 -24.76 10.19
CA THR A 6 -6.38 -23.86 9.46
C THR A 6 -6.54 -22.48 10.12
N ASN A 7 -5.79 -22.21 11.20
CA ASN A 7 -5.97 -21.01 12.01
C ASN A 7 -4.81 -20.02 11.92
N THR A 8 -4.03 -20.07 10.85
CA THR A 8 -2.98 -19.08 10.59
C THR A 8 -3.45 -18.09 9.52
N SER A 9 -3.25 -16.82 9.75
CA SER A 9 -3.45 -15.79 8.74
C SER A 9 -2.32 -14.78 8.79
N GLN A 10 -2.08 -14.14 7.65
CA GLN A 10 -1.11 -13.08 7.50
C GLN A 10 -1.78 -11.87 6.88
N THR A 11 -1.41 -10.68 7.34
CA THR A 11 -1.88 -9.43 6.78
C THR A 11 -0.68 -8.50 6.61
N LEU A 12 -0.59 -7.92 5.41
CA LEU A 12 0.30 -6.82 5.08
C LEU A 12 -0.56 -5.59 4.86
N VAL A 13 -0.32 -4.53 5.64
CA VAL A 13 -0.84 -3.19 5.36
C VAL A 13 0.32 -2.35 4.85
N LEU A 14 0.16 -1.80 3.66
CA LEU A 14 1.14 -0.99 2.97
C LEU A 14 0.55 0.38 2.69
N ASN A 15 1.18 1.44 3.16
CA ASN A 15 0.89 2.78 2.69
C ASN A 15 2.07 3.29 1.86
N SER A 16 1.83 3.67 0.61
CA SER A 16 2.79 4.37 -0.24
C SER A 16 2.42 5.84 -0.36
N TYR A 17 3.42 6.70 -0.20
CA TYR A 17 3.27 8.15 -0.16
C TYR A 17 3.98 8.79 -1.34
N TYR A 18 3.28 9.68 -2.02
CA TYR A 18 3.75 10.42 -3.19
C TYR A 18 3.56 11.91 -2.95
N GLY A 19 4.65 12.64 -2.79
CA GLY A 19 4.63 14.08 -2.56
C GLY A 19 4.82 14.87 -3.86
N TYR A 20 3.99 15.86 -4.10
CA TYR A 20 4.05 16.74 -5.27
C TYR A 20 4.16 18.19 -4.82
N SER A 21 5.29 18.84 -5.13
CA SER A 21 5.43 20.26 -4.87
C SER A 21 4.41 21.05 -5.69
N CYS A 22 3.62 21.88 -5.02
CA CYS A 22 2.57 22.68 -5.65
C CYS A 22 2.54 24.11 -5.13
N ASN A 23 1.93 24.99 -5.90
CA ASN A 23 1.50 26.33 -5.52
C ASN A 23 0.11 26.58 -6.11
N GLU A 24 -0.48 27.72 -5.81
CA GLU A 24 -1.83 28.04 -6.31
C GLU A 24 -1.94 27.96 -7.84
N LYS A 25 -0.88 28.35 -8.58
CA LYS A 25 -0.90 28.40 -10.05
C LYS A 25 -0.83 27.02 -10.70
N ASN A 26 -0.15 26.06 -10.09
CA ASN A 26 0.06 24.74 -10.68
C ASN A 26 -0.75 23.61 -10.02
N ARG A 27 -1.52 23.89 -8.96
CA ARG A 27 -2.32 22.92 -8.21
C ARG A 27 -3.24 22.10 -9.12
N TYR A 28 -3.98 22.77 -10.00
CA TYR A 28 -4.89 22.09 -10.92
C TYR A 28 -4.16 21.11 -11.85
N SER A 29 -3.04 21.55 -12.45
CA SER A 29 -2.26 20.69 -13.36
C SER A 29 -1.64 19.48 -12.63
N ILE A 30 -1.23 19.66 -11.38
CA ILE A 30 -0.72 18.57 -10.56
C ILE A 30 -1.82 17.56 -10.23
N ASN A 31 -3.01 18.03 -9.82
CA ASN A 31 -4.16 17.14 -9.57
C ASN A 31 -4.50 16.31 -10.82
N LYS A 32 -4.56 16.93 -11.99
CA LYS A 32 -4.78 16.20 -13.26
C LYS A 32 -3.68 15.19 -13.58
N LYS A 33 -2.43 15.50 -13.27
CA LYS A 33 -1.31 14.54 -13.41
C LYS A 33 -1.47 13.35 -12.47
N ILE A 34 -1.87 13.58 -11.22
CA ILE A 34 -2.08 12.52 -10.24
C ILE A 34 -3.25 11.63 -10.69
N GLU A 35 -4.40 12.21 -11.04
CA GLU A 35 -5.56 11.47 -11.56
C GLU A 35 -5.19 10.59 -12.76
N LYS A 36 -4.36 11.09 -13.67
CA LYS A 36 -3.88 10.32 -14.82
C LYS A 36 -2.98 9.16 -14.43
N ASN A 37 -2.08 9.36 -13.47
CA ASN A 37 -1.10 8.35 -13.06
C ASN A 37 -1.68 7.28 -12.13
N PHE A 38 -2.71 7.65 -11.34
CA PHE A 38 -3.38 6.77 -10.37
C PHE A 38 -4.83 6.52 -10.79
N ASN A 39 -5.03 6.28 -12.07
CA ASN A 39 -6.33 5.96 -12.61
C ASN A 39 -6.79 4.55 -12.23
N SER A 40 -8.05 4.24 -12.50
CA SER A 40 -8.64 2.96 -12.16
C SER A 40 -7.96 1.76 -12.83
N GLN A 41 -7.35 1.93 -14.01
CA GLN A 41 -6.62 0.85 -14.65
C GLN A 41 -5.33 0.54 -13.89
N TYR A 42 -4.56 1.56 -13.51
CA TYR A 42 -3.37 1.38 -12.69
C TYR A 42 -3.67 0.65 -11.37
N LEU A 43 -4.77 1.00 -10.71
CA LEU A 43 -5.20 0.34 -9.48
C LEU A 43 -5.62 -1.12 -9.72
N MET A 44 -6.27 -1.40 -10.84
CA MET A 44 -6.58 -2.78 -11.26
C MET A 44 -5.32 -3.59 -11.52
N ASP A 45 -4.35 -3.02 -12.23
CA ASP A 45 -3.08 -3.68 -12.55
C ASP A 45 -2.31 -4.06 -11.26
N ILE A 46 -2.38 -3.22 -10.22
CA ILE A 46 -1.83 -3.55 -8.89
C ILE A 46 -2.56 -4.75 -8.28
N LEU A 47 -3.90 -4.75 -8.26
CA LEU A 47 -4.68 -5.86 -7.71
C LEU A 47 -4.40 -7.18 -8.44
N GLU A 48 -4.34 -7.16 -9.75
CA GLU A 48 -4.01 -8.32 -10.57
C GLU A 48 -2.59 -8.82 -10.31
N CYS A 49 -1.62 -7.90 -10.24
CA CYS A 49 -0.23 -8.22 -9.91
C CYS A 49 -0.11 -8.91 -8.55
N ILE A 50 -0.78 -8.39 -7.52
CA ILE A 50 -0.79 -8.97 -6.18
C ILE A 50 -1.47 -10.35 -6.21
N SER A 51 -2.60 -10.47 -6.89
CA SER A 51 -3.33 -11.74 -7.04
C SER A 51 -2.45 -12.83 -7.66
N VAL A 52 -1.76 -12.53 -8.75
CA VAL A 52 -0.82 -13.45 -9.41
C VAL A 52 0.34 -13.80 -8.46
N THR A 53 0.90 -12.81 -7.76
CA THR A 53 2.00 -13.03 -6.82
C THR A 53 1.63 -13.97 -5.67
N LEU A 54 0.38 -13.90 -5.22
CA LEU A 54 -0.16 -14.77 -4.17
C LEU A 54 -0.66 -16.12 -4.68
N GLU A 55 -0.51 -16.41 -5.99
CA GLU A 55 -1.02 -17.62 -6.65
C GLU A 55 -2.54 -17.79 -6.41
N THR A 56 -3.27 -16.67 -6.45
CA THR A 56 -4.71 -16.62 -6.25
C THR A 56 -5.41 -16.06 -7.47
N LYS A 57 -6.74 -16.14 -7.49
CA LYS A 57 -7.55 -15.63 -8.57
C LYS A 57 -8.58 -14.64 -8.06
N ILE A 58 -8.70 -13.51 -8.72
CA ILE A 58 -9.82 -12.59 -8.51
C ILE A 58 -11.10 -13.25 -9.01
N LEU A 59 -12.07 -13.43 -8.13
CA LEU A 59 -13.32 -14.11 -8.45
C LEU A 59 -14.37 -13.15 -9.02
N HIS A 60 -14.37 -11.92 -8.56
CA HIS A 60 -15.31 -10.90 -9.00
C HIS A 60 -14.65 -9.52 -8.90
N THR A 61 -14.94 -8.68 -9.89
CA THR A 61 -14.55 -7.26 -9.88
C THR A 61 -15.71 -6.45 -10.44
N SER A 62 -16.12 -5.42 -9.74
CA SER A 62 -16.99 -4.39 -10.27
C SER A 62 -16.27 -3.04 -10.17
N LYS A 63 -16.55 -2.15 -11.11
CA LYS A 63 -15.88 -0.85 -11.22
C LYS A 63 -16.91 0.25 -11.39
N HIS A 64 -16.80 1.27 -10.57
CA HIS A 64 -17.59 2.48 -10.68
C HIS A 64 -16.67 3.71 -10.61
N SER A 65 -16.84 4.65 -11.53
CA SER A 65 -16.11 5.92 -11.51
C SER A 65 -17.04 7.04 -11.04
N PHE A 66 -16.57 7.82 -10.09
CA PHE A 66 -17.30 8.97 -9.57
C PHE A 66 -17.01 10.23 -10.38
N ASN A 67 -17.95 11.15 -10.42
CA ASN A 67 -17.79 12.49 -10.99
C ASN A 67 -17.76 13.50 -9.81
N PRO A 68 -16.76 14.39 -9.70
CA PRO A 68 -15.74 14.75 -10.69
C PRO A 68 -14.49 13.85 -10.70
N SER A 69 -14.24 13.06 -9.67
CA SER A 69 -13.07 12.17 -9.61
C SER A 69 -13.26 11.04 -8.59
N GLY A 70 -12.46 10.01 -8.72
CA GLY A 70 -12.47 8.84 -7.83
C GLY A 70 -13.03 7.59 -8.49
N THR A 71 -12.73 6.45 -7.91
CA THR A 71 -13.19 5.14 -8.39
C THR A 71 -13.49 4.20 -7.21
N SER A 72 -14.56 3.44 -7.31
CA SER A 72 -14.84 2.29 -6.45
C SER A 72 -14.77 1.01 -7.27
N LEU A 73 -14.13 -0.01 -6.74
CA LEU A 73 -13.92 -1.29 -7.43
C LEU A 73 -14.72 -2.46 -6.84
N SER A 74 -15.69 -2.29 -5.96
CA SER A 74 -16.58 -3.41 -5.62
C SER A 74 -17.80 -3.10 -4.79
N SER A 75 -17.90 -1.98 -4.14
CA SER A 75 -19.15 -1.55 -3.51
C SER A 75 -19.39 -0.08 -3.78
N ILE A 76 -20.63 0.25 -4.12
CA ILE A 76 -21.03 1.62 -4.37
C ILE A 76 -21.43 2.20 -3.02
N ILE A 77 -20.63 3.19 -2.55
CA ILE A 77 -21.00 4.03 -1.42
C ILE A 77 -21.22 5.41 -1.98
N GLU A 78 -22.46 5.87 -1.97
CA GLU A 78 -22.79 7.24 -2.34
C GLU A 78 -22.60 8.15 -1.14
N SER A 79 -21.82 9.22 -1.31
CA SER A 79 -21.62 10.26 -0.31
C SER A 79 -21.99 11.60 -0.90
N ASN A 80 -22.63 12.45 -0.13
CA ASN A 80 -22.98 13.82 -0.52
C ASN A 80 -21.78 14.79 -0.43
N GLU A 81 -20.62 14.32 0.01
CA GLU A 81 -19.39 15.10 0.11
C GLU A 81 -18.50 14.93 -1.11
N GLN A 82 -17.68 15.93 -1.45
CA GLN A 82 -16.66 15.80 -2.48
C GLN A 82 -15.60 14.80 -2.04
N ILE A 83 -15.58 13.63 -2.69
CA ILE A 83 -14.63 12.56 -2.39
C ILE A 83 -13.41 12.74 -3.29
N PHE A 84 -12.24 13.00 -2.67
CA PHE A 84 -10.95 13.03 -3.34
C PHE A 84 -10.21 11.72 -3.05
N GLY A 85 -10.60 10.64 -3.72
CA GLY A 85 -9.94 9.37 -3.52
C GLY A 85 -10.63 8.22 -4.24
N SER A 86 -9.99 7.07 -4.19
CA SER A 86 -10.51 5.83 -4.76
C SER A 86 -10.42 4.71 -3.74
N SER A 87 -11.37 3.81 -3.76
CA SER A 87 -11.34 2.61 -2.93
C SER A 87 -11.74 1.39 -3.75
N GLY A 88 -11.30 0.23 -3.31
CA GLY A 88 -11.66 -1.02 -3.95
C GLY A 88 -11.30 -2.23 -3.12
N ILE A 89 -11.96 -3.34 -3.45
CA ILE A 89 -11.70 -4.65 -2.86
C ILE A 89 -11.76 -5.73 -3.94
N ALA A 90 -10.81 -6.66 -3.89
CA ALA A 90 -10.83 -7.88 -4.66
C ALA A 90 -10.99 -9.08 -3.71
N HIS A 91 -12.00 -9.91 -3.97
CA HIS A 91 -12.18 -11.17 -3.27
C HIS A 91 -11.39 -12.26 -4.00
N LEU A 92 -10.61 -13.01 -3.22
CA LEU A 92 -9.83 -14.16 -3.65
C LEU A 92 -10.37 -15.41 -2.92
N ASN A 93 -9.90 -16.59 -3.34
CA ASN A 93 -10.17 -17.82 -2.59
C ASN A 93 -9.65 -17.74 -1.21
N GLU A 94 -10.13 -17.67 -0.12
CA GLU A 94 -9.60 -17.60 1.25
C GLU A 94 -8.83 -16.29 1.58
N SER A 95 -8.98 -15.24 0.75
CA SER A 95 -8.17 -14.03 0.88
C SER A 95 -8.91 -12.80 0.35
N HIS A 96 -8.39 -11.62 0.66
CA HIS A 96 -8.84 -10.38 0.06
C HIS A 96 -7.70 -9.37 -0.07
N ILE A 97 -7.85 -8.49 -1.06
CA ILE A 97 -7.01 -7.32 -1.24
C ILE A 97 -7.93 -6.12 -1.26
N SER A 98 -7.68 -5.12 -0.44
CA SER A 98 -8.38 -3.84 -0.54
C SER A 98 -7.40 -2.69 -0.68
N PHE A 99 -7.83 -1.59 -1.27
CA PHE A 99 -7.07 -0.37 -1.33
C PHE A 99 -7.94 0.85 -1.08
N HIS A 100 -7.29 1.91 -0.61
CA HIS A 100 -7.83 3.25 -0.51
C HIS A 100 -6.78 4.23 -1.01
N SER A 101 -7.20 5.25 -1.75
CA SER A 101 -6.35 6.38 -2.07
C SER A 101 -6.90 7.65 -1.43
N TYR A 102 -6.00 8.43 -0.85
CA TYR A 102 -6.33 9.66 -0.14
C TYR A 102 -5.55 10.80 -0.76
N PHE A 103 -6.27 11.85 -1.14
CA PHE A 103 -5.71 13.11 -1.56
C PHE A 103 -5.69 14.06 -0.38
N GLU A 104 -4.51 14.30 0.17
CA GLU A 104 -4.33 15.25 1.25
C GLU A 104 -3.97 16.61 0.70
N ASN A 105 -4.91 17.54 0.80
CA ASN A 105 -4.70 18.93 0.43
C ASN A 105 -3.85 19.63 1.48
N SER A 106 -2.60 19.59 1.21
CA SER A 106 -1.52 20.48 1.56
C SER A 106 -1.34 20.94 3.00
N ILE A 107 -0.28 20.49 3.50
CA ILE A 107 0.60 21.27 4.35
C ILE A 107 1.47 22.13 3.40
N LYS A 108 1.28 23.46 3.47
CA LYS A 108 2.11 24.54 2.90
C LYS A 108 2.40 24.60 1.40
N ASN A 109 2.70 23.68 0.60
CA ASN A 109 2.99 23.74 -0.83
C ASN A 109 3.22 22.35 -1.40
N ILE A 110 2.67 21.35 -0.75
CA ILE A 110 2.77 19.94 -1.16
C ILE A 110 1.37 19.36 -1.25
N ILE A 111 1.09 18.60 -2.29
CA ILE A 111 -0.02 17.66 -2.34
C ILE A 111 0.56 16.30 -2.02
N ILE A 112 -0.03 15.59 -1.07
CA ILE A 112 0.33 14.22 -0.73
C ILE A 112 -0.77 13.29 -1.24
N LEU A 113 -0.40 12.34 -2.09
CA LEU A 113 -1.23 11.18 -2.37
C LEU A 113 -0.75 10.02 -1.51
N ARG A 114 -1.64 9.43 -0.72
CA ARG A 114 -1.43 8.16 -0.02
C ARG A 114 -2.23 7.07 -0.71
N LEU A 115 -1.56 5.99 -1.06
CA LEU A 115 -2.20 4.75 -1.51
C LEU A 115 -1.99 3.69 -0.43
N GLU A 116 -3.07 3.27 0.19
CA GLU A 116 -3.11 2.24 1.22
C GLU A 116 -3.58 0.93 0.60
N LEU A 117 -2.84 -0.14 0.86
CA LEU A 117 -3.15 -1.50 0.43
C LEU A 117 -3.20 -2.43 1.63
N HIS A 118 -4.28 -3.19 1.74
CA HIS A 118 -4.42 -4.29 2.69
C HIS A 118 -4.43 -5.60 1.93
N VAL A 119 -3.51 -6.48 2.24
CA VAL A 119 -3.43 -7.83 1.68
C VAL A 119 -3.54 -8.83 2.80
N SER A 120 -4.64 -9.56 2.85
CA SER A 120 -4.88 -10.56 3.91
C SER A 120 -5.13 -11.94 3.30
N SER A 121 -4.46 -12.96 3.85
CA SER A 121 -4.58 -14.32 3.35
C SER A 121 -4.40 -15.36 4.45
N CYS A 122 -5.21 -16.43 4.36
CA CYS A 122 -5.05 -17.67 5.12
C CYS A 122 -4.34 -18.76 4.29
N SER A 123 -3.94 -18.46 3.04
CA SER A 123 -3.30 -19.43 2.16
C SER A 123 -1.88 -19.81 2.61
N ARG A 124 -1.33 -20.85 2.00
CA ARG A 124 0.07 -21.27 2.24
C ARG A 124 1.08 -20.29 1.69
N LYS A 125 0.71 -19.52 0.66
CA LYS A 125 1.59 -18.49 0.09
C LYS A 125 1.69 -17.31 1.04
N SER A 126 2.90 -16.86 1.30
CA SER A 126 3.15 -15.69 2.15
C SER A 126 2.66 -14.41 1.47
N VAL A 127 1.87 -13.59 2.16
CA VAL A 127 1.49 -12.26 1.69
C VAL A 127 2.69 -11.34 1.50
N PHE A 128 3.80 -11.59 2.21
CA PHE A 128 5.02 -10.79 2.11
C PHE A 128 5.77 -10.95 0.79
N THR A 129 5.43 -11.96 -0.02
CA THR A 129 5.95 -12.07 -1.40
C THR A 129 5.54 -10.87 -2.27
N VAL A 130 4.47 -10.15 -1.90
CA VAL A 130 4.05 -8.89 -2.52
C VAL A 130 5.14 -7.81 -2.44
N LEU A 131 5.99 -7.84 -1.39
CA LEU A 131 7.11 -6.91 -1.26
C LEU A 131 8.09 -6.99 -2.44
N GLY A 132 8.16 -8.15 -3.13
CA GLY A 132 8.93 -8.28 -4.36
C GLY A 132 8.46 -7.32 -5.46
N ASN A 133 7.15 -7.08 -5.56
CA ASN A 133 6.56 -6.18 -6.54
C ASN A 133 6.91 -4.71 -6.26
N LEU A 134 7.16 -4.37 -4.98
CA LEU A 134 7.62 -3.05 -4.56
C LEU A 134 9.10 -2.81 -4.82
N MET A 135 9.88 -3.87 -4.98
CA MET A 135 11.29 -3.78 -5.36
C MET A 135 11.42 -3.46 -6.85
N ASP A 136 10.54 -4.02 -7.65
CA ASP A 136 10.45 -3.77 -9.09
C ASP A 136 9.44 -2.64 -9.35
N GLU A 137 9.93 -1.43 -9.65
CA GLU A 137 9.10 -0.23 -9.91
C GLU A 137 8.21 -0.36 -11.17
N LYS A 138 8.20 -1.52 -11.81
CA LYS A 138 7.34 -1.81 -12.96
C LYS A 138 5.84 -1.72 -12.63
N TYR A 139 5.46 -2.15 -11.43
CA TYR A 139 4.06 -2.23 -11.00
C TYR A 139 3.64 -1.13 -10.04
N PHE A 140 4.61 -0.48 -9.41
CA PHE A 140 4.36 0.62 -8.48
C PHE A 140 5.10 1.86 -8.97
N ASN A 141 4.38 2.97 -9.09
CA ASN A 141 5.02 4.26 -9.34
C ASN A 141 6.05 4.56 -8.26
N SER A 142 7.12 5.26 -8.63
CA SER A 142 8.16 5.66 -7.69
C SER A 142 7.55 6.47 -6.54
N TYR A 143 7.64 5.95 -5.33
CA TYR A 143 7.13 6.54 -4.10
C TYR A 143 8.23 7.29 -3.35
N ASP A 144 7.83 8.26 -2.53
CA ASP A 144 8.75 9.05 -1.68
C ASP A 144 8.86 8.45 -0.27
N GLY A 145 7.86 7.69 0.18
CA GLY A 145 7.86 7.00 1.45
C GLY A 145 6.92 5.80 1.49
N LEU A 146 7.16 4.91 2.43
CA LEU A 146 6.32 3.75 2.74
C LEU A 146 6.14 3.62 4.24
N THR A 147 4.96 3.16 4.67
CA THR A 147 4.81 2.48 5.95
C THR A 147 4.35 1.05 5.71
N LEU A 148 4.85 0.13 6.51
CA LEU A 148 4.58 -1.29 6.40
C LEU A 148 4.18 -1.83 7.76
N ASP A 149 3.01 -2.43 7.84
CA ASP A 149 2.53 -3.16 9.00
C ASP A 149 2.37 -4.64 8.65
N PHE A 150 2.99 -5.48 9.45
CA PHE A 150 2.95 -6.93 9.30
C PHE A 150 2.24 -7.55 10.48
N PHE A 151 1.18 -8.30 10.19
CA PHE A 151 0.42 -9.03 11.20
C PHE A 151 0.44 -10.52 10.91
N HIS A 152 0.67 -11.31 11.97
CA HIS A 152 0.58 -12.75 11.94
C HIS A 152 -0.42 -13.23 13.00
N ARG A 153 -1.33 -14.12 12.63
CA ARG A 153 -2.17 -14.86 13.56
C ARG A 153 -1.85 -16.34 13.47
N GLY A 154 -1.52 -16.94 14.59
CA GLY A 154 -1.03 -18.31 14.66
C GLY A 154 0.46 -18.41 14.31
N ILE A 155 1.13 -19.43 14.85
CA ILE A 155 2.58 -19.61 14.68
C ILE A 155 2.83 -20.83 13.81
N ASP A 156 3.47 -20.63 12.67
CA ASP A 156 4.15 -21.64 11.88
C ASP A 156 5.61 -21.24 11.77
N LEU A 157 6.49 -21.93 12.52
CA LEU A 157 7.90 -21.56 12.61
C LEU A 157 8.63 -21.60 11.26
N GLU A 158 8.29 -22.53 10.35
CA GLU A 158 8.92 -22.60 9.02
C GLU A 158 8.48 -21.42 8.16
N LYS A 159 7.19 -21.12 8.19
CA LYS A 159 6.60 -19.99 7.48
C LYS A 159 7.16 -18.67 8.00
N THR A 160 7.25 -18.48 9.31
CA THR A 160 7.80 -17.28 9.95
C THR A 160 9.26 -17.05 9.55
N LYS A 161 10.10 -18.08 9.51
CA LYS A 161 11.50 -17.95 9.04
C LYS A 161 11.57 -17.48 7.58
N LYS A 162 10.73 -18.03 6.72
CA LYS A 162 10.65 -17.63 5.29
C LYS A 162 10.16 -16.19 5.14
N ASP A 163 9.17 -15.79 5.91
CA ASP A 163 8.62 -14.45 5.92
C ASP A 163 9.67 -13.43 6.37
N ASN A 164 10.38 -13.70 7.46
CA ASN A 164 11.46 -12.86 7.95
C ASN A 164 12.59 -12.70 6.92
N TYR A 165 12.90 -13.76 6.18
CA TYR A 165 13.87 -13.68 5.08
C TYR A 165 13.38 -12.73 3.97
N ILE A 166 12.12 -12.84 3.55
CA ILE A 166 11.52 -11.98 2.51
C ILE A 166 11.54 -10.52 2.96
N ILE A 167 11.11 -10.25 4.20
CA ILE A 167 11.09 -8.90 4.78
C ILE A 167 12.51 -8.33 4.85
N SER A 168 13.47 -9.09 5.39
CA SER A 168 14.85 -8.65 5.50
C SER A 168 15.48 -8.36 4.13
N LYS A 169 15.21 -9.19 3.14
CA LYS A 169 15.68 -8.96 1.76
C LYS A 169 15.12 -7.67 1.18
N PHE A 170 13.84 -7.40 1.40
CA PHE A 170 13.20 -6.15 0.97
C PHE A 170 13.84 -4.94 1.66
N LEU A 171 13.94 -4.95 2.99
CA LEU A 171 14.50 -3.85 3.77
C LEU A 171 15.96 -3.58 3.37
N ASN A 172 16.78 -4.61 3.22
CA ASN A 172 18.17 -4.48 2.76
C ASN A 172 18.26 -3.88 1.34
N HIS A 173 17.33 -4.24 0.45
CA HIS A 173 17.28 -3.63 -0.88
C HIS A 173 16.93 -2.14 -0.81
N LYS A 174 15.93 -1.77 0.00
CA LYS A 174 15.48 -0.38 0.13
C LYS A 174 16.44 0.51 0.93
N SER A 175 17.24 -0.03 1.83
CA SER A 175 18.21 0.74 2.62
C SER A 175 19.28 1.47 1.79
N LYS A 176 19.43 1.13 0.51
CA LYS A 176 20.35 1.80 -0.42
C LYS A 176 19.92 3.23 -0.75
N ASP A 177 18.61 3.46 -0.85
CA ASP A 177 18.04 4.72 -1.29
C ASP A 177 17.07 5.35 -0.28
N PHE A 178 16.77 4.63 0.80
CA PHE A 178 15.78 5.02 1.81
C PHE A 178 16.35 4.90 3.23
N ASN A 179 15.93 5.80 4.10
CA ASN A 179 16.08 5.65 5.54
C ASN A 179 14.97 4.75 6.07
N ILE A 180 15.34 3.76 6.88
CA ILE A 180 14.42 2.78 7.45
C ILE A 180 14.40 2.93 8.97
N GLU A 181 13.22 3.15 9.52
CA GLU A 181 12.96 3.22 10.95
C GLU A 181 12.03 2.08 11.35
N THR A 182 12.35 1.39 12.45
CA THR A 182 11.49 0.35 13.03
C THR A 182 10.85 0.91 14.28
N TYR A 183 9.52 0.99 14.32
CA TYR A 183 8.79 1.57 15.45
C TYR A 183 8.33 0.52 16.45
N ASN A 184 7.96 -0.65 15.97
CA ASN A 184 7.51 -1.74 16.83
C ASN A 184 7.88 -3.07 16.18
N GLN A 185 8.30 -4.02 16.99
CA GLN A 185 8.59 -5.38 16.55
C GLN A 185 8.25 -6.37 17.64
N SER A 186 7.35 -7.29 17.34
CA SER A 186 6.99 -8.42 18.17
C SER A 186 6.88 -9.68 17.32
N GLU A 187 6.62 -10.84 17.93
CA GLU A 187 6.44 -12.10 17.18
C GLU A 187 5.25 -12.05 16.21
N SER A 188 4.22 -11.26 16.51
CA SER A 188 2.97 -11.21 15.76
C SER A 188 2.75 -9.90 15.00
N PHE A 189 3.57 -8.87 15.25
CA PHE A 189 3.43 -7.57 14.64
C PHE A 189 4.76 -6.86 14.41
N SER A 190 4.93 -6.21 13.28
CA SER A 190 6.07 -5.34 13.00
C SER A 190 5.63 -4.13 12.18
N HIS A 191 6.14 -2.97 12.54
CA HIS A 191 5.88 -1.70 11.87
C HIS A 191 7.17 -1.03 11.42
N TYR A 192 7.23 -0.61 10.15
CA TYR A 192 8.38 0.03 9.53
C TYR A 192 7.96 1.32 8.82
N LYS A 193 8.78 2.34 8.94
CA LYS A 193 8.71 3.58 8.16
C LYS A 193 9.94 3.67 7.27
N ILE A 194 9.74 3.92 5.99
CA ILE A 194 10.76 3.91 4.96
C ILE A 194 10.65 5.21 4.17
N LEU A 195 11.66 6.07 4.23
CA LEU A 195 11.66 7.39 3.60
C LEU A 195 12.84 7.55 2.66
N LYS A 196 12.59 8.10 1.47
CA LYS A 196 13.61 8.36 0.46
C LYS A 196 14.69 9.33 0.98
N GLN A 197 15.96 9.06 0.74
CA GLN A 197 17.09 9.87 1.30
C GLN A 197 17.30 11.20 0.58
N LYS A 198 16.78 11.37 -0.63
CA LYS A 198 17.00 12.54 -1.48
C LYS A 198 15.81 13.50 -1.46
N GLU A 199 16.07 14.81 -1.37
CA GLU A 199 15.13 15.96 -1.34
C GLU A 199 14.66 16.40 0.07
N LYS A 200 15.55 17.06 0.81
CA LYS A 200 15.36 17.42 2.23
C LYS A 200 14.07 18.16 2.58
N ILE A 201 13.61 19.12 1.77
CA ILE A 201 12.45 19.96 2.14
C ILE A 201 11.12 19.17 2.01
N LYS A 202 10.95 18.46 0.90
CA LYS A 202 9.78 17.63 0.62
C LYS A 202 9.66 16.47 1.62
N LEU A 203 10.80 15.93 2.07
CA LEU A 203 10.87 14.82 3.01
C LEU A 203 10.57 15.22 4.45
N ILE A 204 10.89 16.44 4.88
CA ILE A 204 10.52 16.92 6.22
C ILE A 204 9.00 17.00 6.34
N GLU A 205 8.33 17.66 5.40
CA GLU A 205 6.86 17.80 5.42
C GLU A 205 6.15 16.44 5.27
N LEU A 206 6.69 15.54 4.45
CA LEU A 206 6.17 14.18 4.31
C LEU A 206 6.43 13.35 5.57
N SER A 207 7.59 13.49 6.20
CA SER A 207 7.92 12.82 7.46
C SER A 207 6.99 13.27 8.59
N ASP A 208 6.76 14.57 8.70
CA ASP A 208 5.85 15.15 9.69
C ASP A 208 4.41 14.68 9.48
N TYR A 209 3.96 14.63 8.22
CA TYR A 209 2.67 14.08 7.87
C TYR A 209 2.53 12.61 8.28
N ILE A 210 3.48 11.77 7.92
CA ILE A 210 3.47 10.34 8.27
C ILE A 210 3.52 10.16 9.78
N TYR A 211 4.36 10.93 10.48
CA TYR A 211 4.50 10.86 11.93
C TYR A 211 3.19 11.21 12.66
N ASN A 212 2.52 12.28 12.23
CA ASN A 212 1.27 12.73 12.85
C ASN A 212 0.06 11.80 12.56
N HIS A 213 0.17 10.90 11.59
CA HIS A 213 -0.88 9.91 11.28
C HIS A 213 -0.61 8.53 11.90
N LEU A 214 0.53 8.34 12.55
CA LEU A 214 0.91 7.10 13.24
C LEU A 214 0.64 7.16 14.75
N ILE A 215 0.19 8.29 15.26
CA ILE A 215 -0.21 8.50 16.66
C ILE A 215 -1.74 8.57 16.73
#